data_3425f9af51349de93ddc48cd742337d8
#
_entry.id   3425f9af51349de93ddc48cd742337d8
#
_cell.length_a   1.000
_cell.length_b   1.000
_cell.length_c   1.000
_cell.angle_alpha   90.00
_cell.angle_beta   90.00
_cell.angle_gamma   90.00
#
_symmetry.space_group_name_H-M   'P 1'
#
loop_
_entity.id
_entity.type
_entity.pdbx_description
1 polymer ?
#
loop_
_entity_poly.entity_id
_entity_poly.type
_entity_poly.pdbx_seq_one_letter_code
_entity_poly.pdbx_strand_id
1 'polypeptide(L)'
;MLNTAFKLHSQGKLDEAEKIYREILDKEPENAQVYNLLGLIKLTKKELDVAEKFILKALSIKKDAYFYENLARVYEYKQDYETEIKVLEKACEEVHCGFEIYFILALAYKNNIEYKKSEKAYLKALELNPKSEKACFNLASLYLFLNSPEKAIEYFKKCLEINPNDKEVLYFLSLGYFRTKNYETGTKYFENRLCRGTAITSQEVTYPHLMQKAPLWQGEDISNKTLYTYYEAGFGDMIMFARYIPTLQKRCKKLLIKPQKELSQLFRDNFPDVEVMDLFYEENKTNFDVHIPFLSIPYVLGLKNDEIFMQHNKYLSATPDKIQYFKEKYFNNNKFKIAIKWQGNTYYETDRVINVEAFAPLFELPNKIYSAQTFEGAEEFTKLANKYDITDLSKDFKDFSYTAGALENVDLVISSDSSLAHLAGAMGKPCIILLPYNYNWRWHMDLSHCDWYDSVKLFRLGEKENWNELMKRIAKTI
;
A
#
# COMPACT_ATOMS: atom_id res chain seq x y z
N MET A 1 -38.68 -31.72 0.35
CA MET A 1 -38.51 -30.60 1.31
C MET A 1 -37.10 -30.02 1.28
N LEU A 2 -36.03 -30.83 1.48
CA LEU A 2 -34.65 -30.34 1.52
C LEU A 2 -34.23 -29.58 0.24
N ASN A 3 -34.52 -30.17 -0.96
CA ASN A 3 -34.20 -29.52 -2.25
C ASN A 3 -34.93 -28.19 -2.45
N THR A 4 -36.18 -28.10 -1.96
CA THR A 4 -36.97 -26.84 -2.01
C THR A 4 -36.36 -25.76 -1.11
N ALA A 5 -36.01 -26.13 0.09
CA ALA A 5 -35.34 -25.23 1.04
C ALA A 5 -33.98 -24.77 0.50
N PHE A 6 -33.19 -25.67 -0.08
CA PHE A 6 -31.89 -25.34 -0.69
C PHE A 6 -32.04 -24.37 -1.88
N LYS A 7 -33.06 -24.57 -2.72
CA LYS A 7 -33.36 -23.63 -3.81
C LYS A 7 -33.74 -22.23 -3.30
N LEU A 8 -34.55 -22.17 -2.27
CA LEU A 8 -34.91 -20.88 -1.65
C LEU A 8 -33.69 -20.20 -1.03
N HIS A 9 -32.85 -20.99 -0.34
CA HIS A 9 -31.61 -20.49 0.25
C HIS A 9 -30.69 -19.89 -0.84
N SER A 10 -30.47 -20.61 -1.95
CA SER A 10 -29.64 -20.13 -3.07
C SER A 10 -30.22 -18.90 -3.78
N GLN A 11 -31.52 -18.67 -3.68
CA GLN A 11 -32.22 -17.47 -4.20
C GLN A 11 -32.20 -16.28 -3.21
N GLY A 12 -31.56 -16.42 -2.06
CA GLY A 12 -31.52 -15.39 -1.02
C GLY A 12 -32.81 -15.27 -0.17
N LYS A 13 -33.79 -16.17 -0.37
CA LYS A 13 -35.04 -16.24 0.42
C LYS A 13 -34.82 -16.96 1.74
N LEU A 14 -33.98 -16.31 2.59
CA LEU A 14 -33.43 -16.95 3.77
C LEU A 14 -34.47 -17.33 4.81
N ASP A 15 -35.51 -16.51 5.01
CA ASP A 15 -36.56 -16.78 6.02
C ASP A 15 -37.46 -17.94 5.62
N GLU A 16 -37.81 -18.03 4.33
CA GLU A 16 -38.57 -19.15 3.79
C GLU A 16 -37.79 -20.46 3.87
N ALA A 17 -36.49 -20.41 3.54
CA ALA A 17 -35.59 -21.57 3.65
C ALA A 17 -35.43 -22.02 5.11
N GLU A 18 -35.22 -21.07 6.04
CA GLU A 18 -35.08 -21.33 7.46
C GLU A 18 -36.31 -22.05 8.03
N LYS A 19 -37.51 -21.62 7.65
CA LYS A 19 -38.75 -22.25 8.08
C LYS A 19 -38.81 -23.73 7.66
N ILE A 20 -38.50 -24.03 6.39
CA ILE A 20 -38.54 -25.41 5.89
C ILE A 20 -37.41 -26.24 6.56
N TYR A 21 -36.22 -25.67 6.79
CA TYR A 21 -35.17 -26.40 7.49
C TYR A 21 -35.56 -26.76 8.93
N ARG A 22 -36.30 -25.90 9.63
CA ARG A 22 -36.83 -26.22 10.96
C ARG A 22 -37.91 -27.32 10.91
N GLU A 23 -38.82 -27.28 9.93
CA GLU A 23 -39.80 -28.34 9.71
C GLU A 23 -39.17 -29.72 9.40
N ILE A 24 -37.95 -29.70 8.79
CA ILE A 24 -37.19 -30.93 8.57
C ILE A 24 -36.60 -31.43 9.91
N LEU A 25 -36.05 -30.54 10.73
CA LEU A 25 -35.51 -30.92 12.04
C LEU A 25 -36.57 -31.45 13.01
N ASP A 26 -37.83 -31.00 12.92
CA ASP A 26 -38.95 -31.53 13.70
C ASP A 26 -39.17 -33.01 13.40
N LYS A 27 -38.85 -33.47 12.19
CA LYS A 27 -38.98 -34.86 11.72
C LYS A 27 -37.69 -35.66 11.83
N GLU A 28 -36.57 -34.99 11.64
CA GLU A 28 -35.21 -35.55 11.60
C GLU A 28 -34.30 -34.76 12.55
N PRO A 29 -34.43 -34.91 13.89
CA PRO A 29 -33.71 -34.09 14.88
C PRO A 29 -32.18 -34.22 14.83
N GLU A 30 -31.66 -35.26 14.21
CA GLU A 30 -30.21 -35.52 14.07
C GLU A 30 -29.70 -35.29 12.64
N ASN A 31 -30.38 -34.44 11.86
CA ASN A 31 -29.95 -34.11 10.51
C ASN A 31 -28.83 -33.05 10.54
N ALA A 32 -27.58 -33.51 10.58
CA ALA A 32 -26.38 -32.65 10.63
C ALA A 32 -26.31 -31.65 9.46
N GLN A 33 -26.70 -32.07 8.26
CA GLN A 33 -26.67 -31.20 7.09
C GLN A 33 -27.60 -29.99 7.24
N VAL A 34 -28.81 -30.22 7.78
CA VAL A 34 -29.78 -29.14 8.01
C VAL A 34 -29.32 -28.18 9.08
N TYR A 35 -28.68 -28.67 10.17
CA TYR A 35 -28.06 -27.80 11.15
C TYR A 35 -26.97 -26.91 10.52
N ASN A 36 -26.10 -27.48 9.70
CA ASN A 36 -25.08 -26.68 9.01
C ASN A 36 -25.69 -25.63 8.07
N LEU A 37 -26.75 -25.98 7.33
CA LEU A 37 -27.45 -25.04 6.43
C LEU A 37 -28.14 -23.90 7.21
N LEU A 38 -28.70 -24.17 8.37
CA LEU A 38 -29.21 -23.15 9.28
C LEU A 38 -28.08 -22.24 9.78
N GLY A 39 -26.94 -22.82 10.11
CA GLY A 39 -25.73 -22.06 10.45
C GLY A 39 -25.29 -21.11 9.35
N LEU A 40 -25.32 -21.55 8.10
CA LEU A 40 -25.00 -20.70 6.94
C LEU A 40 -26.01 -19.57 6.74
N ILE A 41 -27.32 -19.81 6.95
CA ILE A 41 -28.30 -18.72 6.95
C ILE A 41 -27.98 -17.69 8.02
N LYS A 42 -27.65 -18.11 9.23
CA LYS A 42 -27.30 -17.24 10.33
C LYS A 42 -26.02 -16.45 10.08
N LEU A 43 -25.03 -17.11 9.46
CA LEU A 43 -23.79 -16.44 9.02
C LEU A 43 -24.08 -15.33 7.98
N THR A 44 -24.94 -15.62 7.00
CA THR A 44 -25.37 -14.61 6.01
C THR A 44 -26.09 -13.43 6.64
N LYS A 45 -26.89 -13.68 7.69
CA LYS A 45 -27.59 -12.65 8.48
C LYS A 45 -26.67 -11.95 9.49
N LYS A 46 -25.39 -12.32 9.57
CA LYS A 46 -24.39 -11.84 10.55
C LYS A 46 -24.75 -12.14 12.02
N GLU A 47 -25.57 -13.15 12.24
CA GLU A 47 -25.93 -13.67 13.57
C GLU A 47 -24.85 -14.70 14.00
N LEU A 48 -23.61 -14.26 14.21
CA LEU A 48 -22.41 -15.14 14.28
C LEU A 48 -22.48 -16.17 15.42
N ASP A 49 -22.94 -15.79 16.62
CA ASP A 49 -23.03 -16.70 17.77
C ASP A 49 -24.12 -17.78 17.58
N VAL A 50 -25.16 -17.45 16.83
CA VAL A 50 -26.22 -18.42 16.50
C VAL A 50 -25.74 -19.35 15.40
N ALA A 51 -25.01 -18.85 14.42
CA ALA A 51 -24.37 -19.63 13.36
C ALA A 51 -23.42 -20.67 13.97
N GLU A 52 -22.54 -20.25 14.87
CA GLU A 52 -21.61 -21.11 15.60
C GLU A 52 -22.33 -22.27 16.26
N LYS A 53 -23.39 -22.00 17.06
CA LYS A 53 -24.16 -23.03 17.76
C LYS A 53 -24.75 -24.07 16.82
N PHE A 54 -25.31 -23.65 15.70
CA PHE A 54 -25.88 -24.54 14.72
C PHE A 54 -24.81 -25.42 14.05
N ILE A 55 -23.66 -24.86 13.69
CA ILE A 55 -22.59 -25.62 13.01
C ILE A 55 -21.90 -26.55 14.00
N LEU A 56 -21.70 -26.15 15.27
CA LEU A 56 -21.19 -27.03 16.33
C LEU A 56 -22.15 -28.22 16.59
N LYS A 57 -23.49 -28.00 16.56
CA LYS A 57 -24.44 -29.08 16.64
C LYS A 57 -24.32 -30.03 15.44
N ALA A 58 -24.13 -29.50 14.24
CA ALA A 58 -23.89 -30.32 13.03
C ALA A 58 -22.63 -31.20 13.21
N LEU A 59 -21.51 -30.60 13.68
CA LEU A 59 -20.25 -31.29 13.94
C LEU A 59 -20.35 -32.31 15.08
N SER A 60 -21.22 -32.12 16.07
CA SER A 60 -21.46 -33.09 17.12
C SER A 60 -22.18 -34.35 16.62
N ILE A 61 -22.94 -34.24 15.55
CA ILE A 61 -23.66 -35.37 14.93
C ILE A 61 -22.79 -36.05 13.87
N LYS A 62 -22.11 -35.29 13.03
CA LYS A 62 -21.26 -35.79 11.95
C LYS A 62 -20.02 -34.94 11.80
N LYS A 63 -18.84 -35.56 11.79
CA LYS A 63 -17.59 -34.92 11.42
C LYS A 63 -17.53 -34.81 9.89
N ASP A 64 -17.42 -33.58 9.40
CA ASP A 64 -17.45 -33.30 7.97
C ASP A 64 -16.59 -32.07 7.67
N ALA A 65 -15.71 -32.16 6.67
CA ALA A 65 -14.78 -31.09 6.29
C ALA A 65 -15.51 -29.78 5.99
N TYR A 66 -16.63 -29.87 5.25
CA TYR A 66 -17.41 -28.68 4.89
C TYR A 66 -18.04 -27.99 6.11
N PHE A 67 -18.38 -28.73 7.17
CA PHE A 67 -18.87 -28.11 8.40
C PHE A 67 -17.76 -27.41 9.16
N TYR A 68 -16.55 -27.95 9.15
CA TYR A 68 -15.36 -27.27 9.71
C TYR A 68 -15.03 -26.00 8.94
N GLU A 69 -15.09 -26.00 7.60
CA GLU A 69 -14.91 -24.81 6.77
C GLU A 69 -15.90 -23.71 7.14
N ASN A 70 -17.18 -24.07 7.34
CA ASN A 70 -18.21 -23.10 7.71
C ASN A 70 -18.02 -22.57 9.14
N LEU A 71 -17.56 -23.41 10.07
CA LEU A 71 -17.22 -22.97 11.43
C LEU A 71 -16.01 -22.02 11.41
N ALA A 72 -14.98 -22.34 10.65
CA ALA A 72 -13.82 -21.47 10.46
C ALA A 72 -14.24 -20.09 9.93
N ARG A 73 -15.13 -20.06 8.92
CA ARG A 73 -15.68 -18.81 8.40
C ARG A 73 -16.42 -17.98 9.45
N VAL A 74 -17.10 -18.60 10.42
CA VAL A 74 -17.70 -17.86 11.55
C VAL A 74 -16.65 -17.13 12.35
N TYR A 75 -15.51 -17.78 12.64
CA TYR A 75 -14.42 -17.18 13.41
C TYR A 75 -13.63 -16.16 12.60
N GLU A 76 -13.49 -16.33 11.27
CA GLU A 76 -12.98 -15.31 10.37
C GLU A 76 -13.81 -14.01 10.45
N TYR A 77 -15.16 -14.11 10.39
CA TYR A 77 -16.04 -12.95 10.57
C TYR A 77 -15.97 -12.33 11.97
N LYS A 78 -15.67 -13.12 13.00
CA LYS A 78 -15.41 -12.62 14.36
C LYS A 78 -14.00 -12.02 14.49
N GLN A 79 -13.13 -12.18 13.51
CA GLN A 79 -11.70 -11.85 13.55
C GLN A 79 -10.95 -12.60 14.68
N ASP A 80 -11.46 -13.74 15.11
CA ASP A 80 -10.83 -14.64 16.08
C ASP A 80 -10.01 -15.70 15.35
N TYR A 81 -8.88 -15.27 14.81
CA TYR A 81 -8.00 -16.10 14.01
C TYR A 81 -7.36 -17.24 14.81
N GLU A 82 -7.16 -17.06 16.12
CA GLU A 82 -6.63 -18.11 16.97
C GLU A 82 -7.60 -19.30 17.08
N THR A 83 -8.89 -19.03 17.27
CA THR A 83 -9.92 -20.07 17.32
C THR A 83 -10.18 -20.66 15.94
N GLU A 84 -10.15 -19.84 14.87
CA GLU A 84 -10.24 -20.31 13.48
C GLU A 84 -9.17 -21.37 13.18
N ILE A 85 -7.91 -21.10 13.54
CA ILE A 85 -6.79 -22.02 13.37
C ILE A 85 -7.03 -23.33 14.13
N LYS A 86 -7.42 -23.26 15.41
CA LYS A 86 -7.71 -24.47 16.23
C LYS A 86 -8.80 -25.33 15.61
N VAL A 87 -9.85 -24.72 15.05
CA VAL A 87 -10.94 -25.42 14.37
C VAL A 87 -10.43 -26.14 13.13
N LEU A 88 -9.59 -25.49 12.32
CA LEU A 88 -9.07 -26.04 11.07
C LEU A 88 -7.98 -27.11 11.32
N GLU A 89 -7.11 -26.92 12.33
CA GLU A 89 -6.15 -27.94 12.76
C GLU A 89 -6.89 -29.19 13.23
N LYS A 90 -7.95 -29.02 14.05
CA LYS A 90 -8.81 -30.13 14.49
C LYS A 90 -9.50 -30.83 13.32
N ALA A 91 -9.93 -30.08 12.30
CA ALA A 91 -10.49 -30.69 11.08
C ALA A 91 -9.47 -31.66 10.45
N CYS A 92 -8.19 -31.27 10.37
CA CYS A 92 -7.14 -32.12 9.79
C CYS A 92 -6.83 -33.38 10.62
N GLU A 93 -7.19 -33.38 11.90
CA GLU A 93 -7.08 -34.56 12.77
C GLU A 93 -8.29 -35.51 12.66
N GLU A 94 -9.50 -34.97 12.50
CA GLU A 94 -10.77 -35.71 12.54
C GLU A 94 -11.32 -36.16 11.18
N VAL A 95 -10.93 -35.45 10.09
CA VAL A 95 -11.42 -35.74 8.72
C VAL A 95 -10.27 -35.66 7.71
N HIS A 96 -10.51 -36.27 6.54
CA HIS A 96 -9.57 -36.08 5.43
C HIS A 96 -9.64 -34.64 4.90
N CYS A 97 -8.59 -33.85 5.13
CA CYS A 97 -8.51 -32.48 4.69
C CYS A 97 -8.12 -32.37 3.22
N GLY A 98 -9.00 -31.73 2.45
CA GLY A 98 -8.77 -31.37 1.06
C GLY A 98 -8.08 -30.01 0.90
N PHE A 99 -8.01 -29.55 -0.34
CA PHE A 99 -7.43 -28.25 -0.73
C PHE A 99 -8.04 -27.09 0.08
N GLU A 100 -9.37 -27.03 0.22
CA GLU A 100 -10.06 -25.88 0.83
C GLU A 100 -9.64 -25.66 2.29
N ILE A 101 -9.56 -26.73 3.07
CA ILE A 101 -9.13 -26.63 4.50
C ILE A 101 -7.72 -26.03 4.59
N TYR A 102 -6.75 -26.55 3.82
CA TYR A 102 -5.38 -26.05 3.86
C TYR A 102 -5.28 -24.62 3.33
N PHE A 103 -6.09 -24.25 2.35
CA PHE A 103 -6.15 -22.89 1.83
C PHE A 103 -6.67 -21.90 2.88
N ILE A 104 -7.79 -22.22 3.56
CA ILE A 104 -8.36 -21.37 4.62
C ILE A 104 -7.40 -21.32 5.82
N LEU A 105 -6.80 -22.45 6.20
CA LEU A 105 -5.81 -22.52 7.29
C LEU A 105 -4.59 -21.62 6.99
N ALA A 106 -4.15 -21.55 5.73
CA ALA A 106 -3.07 -20.67 5.32
C ALA A 106 -3.44 -19.19 5.46
N LEU A 107 -4.69 -18.82 5.14
CA LEU A 107 -5.20 -17.47 5.35
C LEU A 107 -5.30 -17.12 6.83
N ALA A 108 -5.85 -18.04 7.64
CA ALA A 108 -5.97 -17.88 9.09
C ALA A 108 -4.60 -17.67 9.75
N TYR A 109 -3.60 -18.51 9.42
CA TYR A 109 -2.22 -18.32 9.90
C TYR A 109 -1.62 -16.99 9.47
N LYS A 110 -1.86 -16.55 8.23
CA LYS A 110 -1.39 -15.24 7.75
C LYS A 110 -1.99 -14.11 8.59
N ASN A 111 -3.30 -14.14 8.83
CA ASN A 111 -4.01 -13.12 9.59
C ASN A 111 -3.59 -13.12 11.07
N ASN A 112 -3.21 -14.30 11.60
CA ASN A 112 -2.66 -14.47 12.95
C ASN A 112 -1.13 -14.25 13.04
N ILE A 113 -0.51 -13.70 11.99
CA ILE A 113 0.94 -13.38 11.95
C ILE A 113 1.85 -14.63 12.07
N GLU A 114 1.32 -15.81 11.81
CA GLU A 114 2.06 -17.07 11.81
C GLU A 114 2.58 -17.43 10.40
N TYR A 115 3.34 -16.55 9.80
CA TYR A 115 3.69 -16.60 8.37
C TYR A 115 4.38 -17.91 7.92
N LYS A 116 5.26 -18.49 8.75
CA LYS A 116 5.92 -19.77 8.42
C LYS A 116 4.93 -20.94 8.33
N LYS A 117 3.89 -20.93 9.18
CA LYS A 117 2.81 -21.93 9.10
C LYS A 117 1.92 -21.67 7.91
N SER A 118 1.63 -20.39 7.63
CA SER A 118 0.88 -19.97 6.42
C SER A 118 1.56 -20.48 5.14
N GLU A 119 2.87 -20.26 4.98
CA GLU A 119 3.66 -20.78 3.85
C GLU A 119 3.47 -22.30 3.68
N LYS A 120 3.65 -23.07 4.77
CA LYS A 120 3.50 -24.52 4.73
C LYS A 120 2.09 -24.96 4.33
N ALA A 121 1.06 -24.30 4.85
CA ALA A 121 -0.33 -24.61 4.54
C ALA A 121 -0.68 -24.29 3.07
N TYR A 122 -0.20 -23.16 2.51
CA TYR A 122 -0.34 -22.85 1.07
C TYR A 122 0.37 -23.89 0.19
N LEU A 123 1.59 -24.28 0.55
CA LEU A 123 2.32 -25.32 -0.19
C LEU A 123 1.54 -26.64 -0.17
N LYS A 124 0.96 -27.00 0.99
CA LYS A 124 0.14 -28.22 1.10
C LYS A 124 -1.15 -28.12 0.26
N ALA A 125 -1.80 -26.96 0.25
CA ALA A 125 -2.94 -26.72 -0.64
C ALA A 125 -2.55 -26.89 -2.12
N LEU A 126 -1.39 -26.35 -2.54
CA LEU A 126 -0.90 -26.48 -3.91
C LEU A 126 -0.46 -27.90 -4.29
N GLU A 127 0.01 -28.72 -3.33
CA GLU A 127 0.22 -30.16 -3.56
C GLU A 127 -1.10 -30.87 -3.92
N LEU A 128 -2.20 -30.49 -3.27
CA LEU A 128 -3.53 -31.06 -3.51
C LEU A 128 -4.22 -30.51 -4.78
N ASN A 129 -4.01 -29.24 -5.07
CA ASN A 129 -4.50 -28.57 -6.28
C ASN A 129 -3.44 -27.65 -6.90
N PRO A 130 -2.52 -28.20 -7.73
CA PRO A 130 -1.44 -27.45 -8.35
C PRO A 130 -1.89 -26.33 -9.31
N LYS A 131 -3.15 -26.37 -9.77
CA LYS A 131 -3.73 -25.38 -10.68
C LYS A 131 -4.59 -24.34 -9.97
N SER A 132 -4.50 -24.23 -8.65
CA SER A 132 -5.21 -23.18 -7.91
C SER A 132 -4.53 -21.85 -8.09
N GLU A 133 -5.07 -21.00 -8.95
CA GLU A 133 -4.61 -19.63 -9.16
C GLU A 133 -4.63 -18.83 -7.86
N LYS A 134 -5.72 -18.97 -7.05
CA LYS A 134 -5.86 -18.28 -5.77
C LYS A 134 -4.75 -18.66 -4.78
N ALA A 135 -4.42 -19.94 -4.67
CA ALA A 135 -3.37 -20.38 -3.74
C ALA A 135 -1.98 -19.93 -4.21
N CYS A 136 -1.69 -20.02 -5.52
CA CYS A 136 -0.46 -19.48 -6.11
C CYS A 136 -0.32 -17.99 -5.85
N PHE A 137 -1.36 -17.20 -6.10
CA PHE A 137 -1.37 -15.75 -5.92
C PHE A 137 -1.16 -15.34 -4.45
N ASN A 138 -1.89 -16.00 -3.54
CA ASN A 138 -1.78 -15.69 -2.12
C ASN A 138 -0.41 -16.07 -1.55
N LEU A 139 0.17 -17.20 -1.97
CA LEU A 139 1.52 -17.60 -1.58
C LEU A 139 2.58 -16.63 -2.15
N ALA A 140 2.44 -16.23 -3.42
CA ALA A 140 3.31 -15.21 -4.02
C ALA A 140 3.23 -13.87 -3.29
N SER A 141 2.03 -13.44 -2.93
CA SER A 141 1.79 -12.22 -2.14
C SER A 141 2.39 -12.32 -0.73
N LEU A 142 2.29 -13.50 -0.10
CA LEU A 142 2.94 -13.77 1.18
C LEU A 142 4.47 -13.65 1.06
N TYR A 143 5.08 -14.17 -0.01
CA TYR A 143 6.52 -14.03 -0.24
C TYR A 143 6.95 -12.57 -0.48
N LEU A 144 6.14 -11.76 -1.17
CA LEU A 144 6.40 -10.32 -1.25
C LEU A 144 6.37 -9.68 0.15
N PHE A 145 5.37 -10.03 0.95
CA PHE A 145 5.24 -9.53 2.31
C PHE A 145 6.44 -9.94 3.19
N LEU A 146 6.95 -11.15 3.02
CA LEU A 146 8.10 -11.69 3.74
C LEU A 146 9.47 -11.26 3.15
N ASN A 147 9.50 -10.26 2.28
CA ASN A 147 10.70 -9.79 1.63
C ASN A 147 11.51 -10.89 0.89
N SER A 148 10.79 -11.82 0.24
CA SER A 148 11.35 -12.90 -0.58
C SER A 148 10.90 -12.74 -2.03
N PRO A 149 11.34 -11.68 -2.74
CA PRO A 149 10.81 -11.32 -4.05
C PRO A 149 11.10 -12.36 -5.13
N GLU A 150 12.20 -13.11 -5.04
CA GLU A 150 12.54 -14.16 -6.00
C GLU A 150 11.51 -15.30 -5.97
N LYS A 151 11.12 -15.76 -4.76
CA LYS A 151 10.04 -16.74 -4.59
C LYS A 151 8.70 -16.17 -5.05
N ALA A 152 8.42 -14.90 -4.74
CA ALA A 152 7.20 -14.25 -5.20
C ALA A 152 7.10 -14.25 -6.73
N ILE A 153 8.19 -13.89 -7.42
CA ILE A 153 8.27 -13.91 -8.89
C ILE A 153 8.02 -15.33 -9.43
N GLU A 154 8.61 -16.35 -8.80
CA GLU A 154 8.39 -17.75 -9.20
C GLU A 154 6.90 -18.12 -9.16
N TYR A 155 6.22 -17.84 -8.04
CA TYR A 155 4.83 -18.21 -7.89
C TYR A 155 3.86 -17.34 -8.69
N PHE A 156 4.14 -16.04 -8.89
CA PHE A 156 3.36 -15.24 -9.84
C PHE A 156 3.51 -15.75 -11.29
N LYS A 157 4.68 -16.24 -11.69
CA LYS A 157 4.83 -16.88 -13.01
C LYS A 157 4.00 -18.16 -13.11
N LYS A 158 3.91 -18.98 -12.05
CA LYS A 158 3.00 -20.14 -12.02
C LYS A 158 1.53 -19.73 -12.16
N CYS A 159 1.11 -18.60 -11.56
CA CYS A 159 -0.23 -18.06 -11.82
C CYS A 159 -0.43 -17.74 -13.31
N LEU A 160 0.57 -17.13 -13.96
CA LEU A 160 0.49 -16.79 -15.40
C LEU A 160 0.57 -18.00 -16.33
N GLU A 161 1.09 -19.15 -15.87
CA GLU A 161 0.98 -20.42 -16.61
C GLU A 161 -0.49 -20.92 -16.65
N ILE A 162 -1.28 -20.59 -15.62
CA ILE A 162 -2.70 -20.93 -15.52
C ILE A 162 -3.54 -19.90 -16.30
N ASN A 163 -3.28 -18.60 -16.06
CA ASN A 163 -4.00 -17.49 -16.69
C ASN A 163 -3.00 -16.43 -17.21
N PRO A 164 -2.52 -16.54 -18.48
CA PRO A 164 -1.43 -15.71 -18.99
C PRO A 164 -1.71 -14.20 -19.07
N ASN A 165 -2.98 -13.81 -19.07
CA ASN A 165 -3.40 -12.40 -19.25
C ASN A 165 -3.97 -11.77 -17.99
N ASP A 166 -3.77 -12.38 -16.82
CA ASP A 166 -4.22 -11.81 -15.56
C ASP A 166 -3.47 -10.51 -15.22
N LYS A 167 -4.19 -9.40 -15.33
CA LYS A 167 -3.64 -8.05 -15.12
C LYS A 167 -3.26 -7.80 -13.66
N GLU A 168 -3.94 -8.43 -12.73
CA GLU A 168 -3.62 -8.31 -11.32
C GLU A 168 -2.31 -9.04 -11.00
N VAL A 169 -2.17 -10.26 -11.48
CA VAL A 169 -0.92 -11.04 -11.34
C VAL A 169 0.26 -10.30 -11.99
N LEU A 170 0.10 -9.77 -13.21
CA LEU A 170 1.14 -9.00 -13.90
C LEU A 170 1.55 -7.77 -13.10
N TYR A 171 0.59 -7.06 -12.51
CA TYR A 171 0.90 -5.92 -11.64
C TYR A 171 1.69 -6.33 -10.40
N PHE A 172 1.26 -7.37 -9.65
CA PHE A 172 1.99 -7.82 -8.47
C PHE A 172 3.36 -8.39 -8.81
N LEU A 173 3.49 -9.07 -9.96
CA LEU A 173 4.78 -9.52 -10.50
C LEU A 173 5.74 -8.35 -10.72
N SER A 174 5.24 -7.17 -11.17
CA SER A 174 6.06 -5.97 -11.32
C SER A 174 6.68 -5.51 -10.00
N LEU A 175 5.95 -5.63 -8.88
CA LEU A 175 6.46 -5.28 -7.55
C LEU A 175 7.61 -6.20 -7.12
N GLY A 176 7.53 -7.49 -7.48
CA GLY A 176 8.63 -8.44 -7.30
C GLY A 176 9.88 -8.03 -8.09
N TYR A 177 9.70 -7.68 -9.36
CA TYR A 177 10.80 -7.21 -10.21
C TYR A 177 11.43 -5.90 -9.72
N PHE A 178 10.64 -4.95 -9.24
CA PHE A 178 11.18 -3.74 -8.63
C PHE A 178 12.03 -4.05 -7.39
N ARG A 179 11.57 -4.96 -6.53
CA ARG A 179 12.34 -5.35 -5.33
C ARG A 179 13.64 -6.09 -5.67
N THR A 180 13.73 -6.76 -6.82
CA THR A 180 14.98 -7.39 -7.34
C THR A 180 15.79 -6.46 -8.24
N LYS A 181 15.47 -5.17 -8.27
CA LYS A 181 16.12 -4.14 -9.11
C LYS A 181 16.05 -4.41 -10.63
N ASN A 182 15.15 -5.28 -11.07
CA ASN A 182 14.89 -5.49 -12.50
C ASN A 182 13.83 -4.47 -12.99
N TYR A 183 14.27 -3.22 -13.12
CA TYR A 183 13.36 -2.11 -13.45
C TYR A 183 12.83 -2.16 -14.87
N GLU A 184 13.61 -2.65 -15.84
CA GLU A 184 13.17 -2.81 -17.22
C GLU A 184 11.92 -3.71 -17.31
N THR A 185 11.96 -4.86 -16.68
CA THR A 185 10.82 -5.79 -16.64
C THR A 185 9.72 -5.27 -15.72
N GLY A 186 10.10 -4.70 -14.57
CA GLY A 186 9.19 -4.15 -13.57
C GLY A 186 8.32 -3.05 -14.16
N THR A 187 8.88 -2.04 -14.81
CA THR A 187 8.13 -0.92 -15.41
C THR A 187 7.17 -1.40 -16.49
N LYS A 188 7.59 -2.35 -17.34
CA LYS A 188 6.73 -2.95 -18.37
C LYS A 188 5.47 -3.59 -17.76
N TYR A 189 5.64 -4.44 -16.75
CA TYR A 189 4.50 -5.10 -16.12
C TYR A 189 3.67 -4.15 -15.24
N PHE A 190 4.28 -3.09 -14.72
CA PHE A 190 3.62 -2.09 -13.90
C PHE A 190 2.52 -1.32 -14.66
N GLU A 191 2.61 -1.25 -15.99
CA GLU A 191 1.55 -0.65 -16.84
C GLU A 191 0.20 -1.37 -16.70
N ASN A 192 0.17 -2.62 -16.22
CA ASN A 192 -1.08 -3.34 -15.95
C ASN A 192 -1.90 -2.72 -14.80
N ARG A 193 -1.32 -1.83 -13.98
CA ARG A 193 -2.05 -1.04 -12.98
C ARG A 193 -3.19 -0.23 -13.62
N LEU A 194 -3.00 0.24 -14.85
CA LEU A 194 -3.98 1.04 -15.58
C LEU A 194 -5.26 0.28 -15.93
N CYS A 195 -5.22 -1.06 -15.93
CA CYS A 195 -6.35 -1.93 -16.24
C CYS A 195 -7.11 -2.43 -15.01
N ARG A 196 -6.66 -2.10 -13.79
CA ARG A 196 -7.22 -2.68 -12.55
C ARG A 196 -8.56 -2.11 -12.13
N GLY A 197 -9.03 -1.03 -12.71
CA GLY A 197 -10.34 -0.43 -12.39
C GLY A 197 -10.50 0.06 -10.95
N THR A 198 -9.47 -0.05 -10.13
CA THR A 198 -9.46 0.31 -8.71
C THR A 198 -8.44 1.39 -8.41
N ALA A 199 -8.87 2.44 -7.81
CA ALA A 199 -8.29 3.33 -6.78
C ALA A 199 -6.78 3.69 -6.80
N ILE A 200 -5.97 3.32 -7.78
CA ILE A 200 -4.63 3.90 -7.95
C ILE A 200 -4.73 5.21 -8.74
N THR A 201 -5.72 5.31 -9.61
CA THR A 201 -6.14 6.58 -10.19
C THR A 201 -7.07 7.25 -9.19
N SER A 202 -6.71 8.40 -8.66
CA SER A 202 -7.64 9.22 -7.88
C SER A 202 -8.97 9.27 -8.64
N GLN A 203 -10.09 9.18 -7.94
CA GLN A 203 -11.45 9.25 -8.53
C GLN A 203 -11.64 10.45 -9.48
N GLU A 204 -10.71 11.35 -9.47
CA GLU A 204 -10.69 12.60 -10.18
C GLU A 204 -10.02 12.52 -11.57
N VAL A 205 -9.16 11.51 -11.86
CA VAL A 205 -8.54 11.34 -13.18
C VAL A 205 -9.16 10.16 -13.89
N THR A 206 -10.15 10.41 -14.73
CA THR A 206 -10.79 9.36 -15.52
C THR A 206 -9.98 9.09 -16.78
N TYR A 207 -9.05 8.16 -16.70
CA TYR A 207 -8.24 7.65 -17.81
C TYR A 207 -9.04 7.43 -19.12
N PRO A 208 -10.25 6.82 -19.09
CA PRO A 208 -11.08 6.66 -20.28
C PRO A 208 -11.47 7.99 -20.96
N HIS A 209 -11.65 9.07 -20.20
CA HIS A 209 -11.99 10.39 -20.77
C HIS A 209 -10.80 10.97 -21.57
N LEU A 210 -9.59 10.84 -21.04
CA LEU A 210 -8.38 11.30 -21.71
C LEU A 210 -8.09 10.50 -22.99
N MET A 211 -8.33 9.19 -22.98
CA MET A 211 -8.19 8.32 -24.15
C MET A 211 -9.11 8.70 -25.31
N GLN A 212 -10.28 9.28 -25.03
CA GLN A 212 -11.19 9.79 -26.05
C GLN A 212 -10.68 11.09 -26.67
N LYS A 213 -9.86 11.85 -25.95
CA LYS A 213 -9.37 13.16 -26.36
C LYS A 213 -8.06 13.09 -27.16
N ALA A 214 -7.13 12.29 -26.73
CA ALA A 214 -5.83 12.09 -27.36
C ALA A 214 -5.29 10.69 -27.08
N PRO A 215 -4.38 10.15 -27.91
CA PRO A 215 -3.77 8.85 -27.66
C PRO A 215 -2.77 8.90 -26.51
N LEU A 216 -2.62 7.75 -25.83
CA LEU A 216 -1.56 7.54 -24.87
C LEU A 216 -0.20 7.54 -25.58
N TRP A 217 0.75 8.32 -25.09
CA TRP A 217 2.12 8.33 -25.62
C TRP A 217 2.80 6.98 -25.37
N GLN A 218 3.35 6.38 -26.44
CA GLN A 218 3.99 5.07 -26.42
C GLN A 218 5.51 5.14 -26.64
N GLY A 219 6.10 6.36 -26.63
CA GLY A 219 7.55 6.57 -26.80
C GLY A 219 7.97 7.02 -28.20
N GLU A 220 7.00 7.21 -29.12
CA GLU A 220 7.25 7.81 -30.43
C GLU A 220 7.76 9.24 -30.30
N ASP A 221 8.34 9.78 -31.40
CA ASP A 221 8.78 11.17 -31.45
C ASP A 221 7.60 12.15 -31.26
N ILE A 222 7.73 13.00 -30.26
CA ILE A 222 6.77 14.04 -29.89
C ILE A 222 7.37 15.46 -29.92
N SER A 223 8.51 15.64 -30.60
CA SER A 223 9.22 16.94 -30.67
C SER A 223 8.37 18.10 -31.17
N ASN A 224 7.35 17.80 -31.98
CA ASN A 224 6.38 18.79 -32.51
C ASN A 224 5.03 18.78 -31.77
N LYS A 225 4.89 17.97 -30.69
CA LYS A 225 3.61 17.75 -30.01
C LYS A 225 3.56 18.39 -28.63
N THR A 226 2.34 18.65 -28.17
CA THR A 226 2.04 18.99 -26.78
C THR A 226 1.77 17.73 -26.00
N LEU A 227 2.59 17.47 -24.98
CA LEU A 227 2.44 16.35 -24.06
C LEU A 227 1.69 16.81 -22.81
N TYR A 228 0.63 16.08 -22.43
CA TYR A 228 -0.05 16.23 -21.17
C TYR A 228 0.30 15.08 -20.24
N THR A 229 0.81 15.40 -19.03
CA THR A 229 1.06 14.41 -17.98
C THR A 229 0.34 14.78 -16.69
N TYR A 230 -0.10 13.79 -15.95
CA TYR A 230 -0.98 13.97 -14.80
C TYR A 230 -0.67 12.97 -13.68
N TYR A 231 -1.02 13.37 -12.45
CA TYR A 231 -0.86 12.52 -11.27
C TYR A 231 -1.82 11.34 -11.31
N GLU A 232 -1.42 10.23 -10.67
CA GLU A 232 -2.23 9.01 -10.54
C GLU A 232 -2.10 8.31 -9.18
N ALA A 233 -1.22 8.79 -8.32
CA ALA A 233 -0.93 8.21 -7.01
C ALA A 233 -0.72 9.30 -5.95
N GLY A 234 0.00 9.00 -4.86
CA GLY A 234 0.23 9.94 -3.78
C GLY A 234 1.20 11.09 -4.12
N PHE A 235 1.25 12.09 -3.24
CA PHE A 235 2.19 13.22 -3.36
C PHE A 235 3.65 12.77 -3.47
N GLY A 236 4.04 11.73 -2.73
CA GLY A 236 5.39 11.19 -2.77
C GLY A 236 5.78 10.69 -4.15
N ASP A 237 4.85 10.07 -4.87
CA ASP A 237 5.07 9.58 -6.22
C ASP A 237 5.31 10.73 -7.20
N MET A 238 4.49 11.77 -7.14
CA MET A 238 4.67 12.96 -7.97
C MET A 238 6.01 13.65 -7.70
N ILE A 239 6.39 13.79 -6.43
CA ILE A 239 7.68 14.37 -6.03
C ILE A 239 8.83 13.52 -6.56
N MET A 240 8.78 12.20 -6.35
CA MET A 240 9.82 11.27 -6.76
C MET A 240 10.04 11.27 -8.28
N PHE A 241 8.94 11.26 -9.06
CA PHE A 241 8.98 11.21 -10.51
C PHE A 241 9.15 12.60 -11.17
N ALA A 242 9.07 13.70 -10.42
CA ALA A 242 9.36 15.04 -10.93
C ALA A 242 10.77 15.17 -11.54
N ARG A 243 11.70 14.28 -11.16
CA ARG A 243 13.04 14.17 -11.76
C ARG A 243 13.04 13.97 -13.27
N TYR A 244 11.95 13.45 -13.85
CA TYR A 244 11.84 13.21 -15.30
C TYR A 244 11.34 14.44 -16.06
N ILE A 245 10.83 15.48 -15.39
CA ILE A 245 10.29 16.68 -16.04
C ILE A 245 11.29 17.32 -17.02
N PRO A 246 12.57 17.52 -16.65
CA PRO A 246 13.54 18.12 -17.58
C PRO A 246 13.78 17.27 -18.85
N THR A 247 13.63 15.94 -18.73
CA THR A 247 13.75 15.03 -19.88
C THR A 247 12.53 15.14 -20.78
N LEU A 248 11.33 15.22 -20.20
CA LEU A 248 10.09 15.40 -20.98
C LEU A 248 10.08 16.74 -21.72
N GLN A 249 10.54 17.84 -21.09
CA GLN A 249 10.65 19.16 -21.73
C GLN A 249 11.51 19.13 -22.99
N LYS A 250 12.57 18.32 -23.00
CA LYS A 250 13.45 18.17 -24.18
C LYS A 250 12.85 17.29 -25.28
N ARG A 251 11.83 16.50 -24.97
CA ARG A 251 11.21 15.52 -25.88
C ARG A 251 9.98 16.05 -26.60
N CYS A 252 9.32 17.08 -26.08
CA CYS A 252 8.07 17.62 -26.64
C CYS A 252 8.18 19.10 -26.92
N LYS A 253 7.30 19.61 -27.82
CA LYS A 253 7.18 21.05 -28.12
C LYS A 253 6.68 21.83 -26.91
N LYS A 254 5.73 21.27 -26.18
CA LYS A 254 5.11 21.89 -25.00
C LYS A 254 4.78 20.80 -23.98
N LEU A 255 5.07 21.06 -22.72
CA LEU A 255 4.76 20.17 -21.62
C LEU A 255 3.69 20.80 -20.72
N LEU A 256 2.59 20.09 -20.54
CA LEU A 256 1.51 20.38 -19.60
C LEU A 256 1.57 19.38 -18.48
N ILE A 257 1.57 19.84 -17.22
CA ILE A 257 1.61 18.96 -16.06
C ILE A 257 0.43 19.26 -15.15
N LYS A 258 -0.28 18.20 -14.74
CA LYS A 258 -1.30 18.26 -13.71
C LYS A 258 -0.85 17.51 -12.47
N PRO A 259 -0.24 18.15 -11.48
CA PRO A 259 -0.01 17.58 -10.17
C PRO A 259 -1.28 17.66 -9.32
N GLN A 260 -1.23 17.08 -8.11
CA GLN A 260 -2.19 17.43 -7.07
C GLN A 260 -2.03 18.89 -6.70
N LYS A 261 -3.14 19.54 -6.32
CA LYS A 261 -3.22 20.99 -6.03
C LYS A 261 -2.12 21.46 -5.06
N GLU A 262 -1.84 20.68 -4.04
CA GLU A 262 -0.86 20.98 -3.00
C GLU A 262 0.60 21.00 -3.50
N LEU A 263 0.86 20.40 -4.66
CA LEU A 263 2.17 20.40 -5.32
C LEU A 263 2.31 21.47 -6.42
N SER A 264 1.20 22.08 -6.86
CA SER A 264 1.20 22.97 -8.01
C SER A 264 2.17 24.14 -7.88
N GLN A 265 2.21 24.80 -6.72
CA GLN A 265 3.10 25.94 -6.52
C GLN A 265 4.57 25.51 -6.47
N LEU A 266 4.89 24.38 -5.81
CA LEU A 266 6.24 23.82 -5.78
C LEU A 266 6.75 23.53 -7.20
N PHE A 267 5.88 23.00 -8.08
CA PHE A 267 6.26 22.70 -9.46
C PHE A 267 6.44 23.97 -10.30
N ARG A 268 5.60 25.01 -10.14
CA ARG A 268 5.82 26.32 -10.78
C ARG A 268 7.13 26.96 -10.36
N ASP A 269 7.47 26.88 -9.08
CA ASP A 269 8.70 27.44 -8.52
C ASP A 269 9.95 26.75 -9.12
N ASN A 270 9.87 25.46 -9.47
CA ASN A 270 11.02 24.65 -9.91
C ASN A 270 11.07 24.41 -11.44
N PHE A 271 9.95 24.52 -12.14
CA PHE A 271 9.84 24.28 -13.58
C PHE A 271 9.11 25.43 -14.29
N PRO A 272 9.72 26.63 -14.36
CA PRO A 272 9.05 27.85 -14.87
C PRO A 272 8.59 27.74 -16.33
N ASP A 273 9.26 26.91 -17.13
CA ASP A 273 8.92 26.70 -18.54
C ASP A 273 7.87 25.62 -18.78
N VAL A 274 7.28 25.08 -17.70
CA VAL A 274 6.22 24.07 -17.76
C VAL A 274 4.89 24.68 -17.38
N GLU A 275 3.86 24.40 -18.16
CA GLU A 275 2.51 24.82 -17.81
C GLU A 275 1.91 23.87 -16.76
N VAL A 276 1.77 24.37 -15.54
CA VAL A 276 1.19 23.63 -14.41
C VAL A 276 -0.29 23.94 -14.30
N MET A 277 -1.13 22.92 -14.46
CA MET A 277 -2.59 23.01 -14.44
C MET A 277 -3.14 22.74 -13.04
N ASP A 278 -4.05 23.58 -12.57
CA ASP A 278 -4.61 23.46 -11.19
C ASP A 278 -5.96 22.74 -11.12
N LEU A 279 -6.77 22.79 -12.19
CA LEU A 279 -8.18 22.40 -12.13
C LEU A 279 -8.57 21.39 -13.23
N PHE A 280 -9.47 20.47 -12.91
CA PHE A 280 -9.97 19.44 -13.82
C PHE A 280 -10.72 19.97 -15.04
N TYR A 281 -11.53 21.04 -14.87
CA TYR A 281 -12.28 21.59 -15.98
C TYR A 281 -11.38 22.23 -17.05
N GLU A 282 -10.13 22.53 -16.74
CA GLU A 282 -9.16 23.04 -17.70
C GLU A 282 -8.75 21.97 -18.72
N GLU A 283 -8.80 20.69 -18.35
CA GLU A 283 -8.55 19.58 -19.29
C GLU A 283 -9.47 19.62 -20.50
N ASN A 284 -10.74 19.97 -20.31
CA ASN A 284 -11.71 20.05 -21.41
C ASN A 284 -11.44 21.20 -22.37
N LYS A 285 -10.75 22.25 -21.92
CA LYS A 285 -10.41 23.44 -22.68
C LYS A 285 -9.01 23.40 -23.25
N THR A 286 -8.12 22.59 -22.68
CA THR A 286 -6.71 22.54 -23.08
C THR A 286 -6.51 21.52 -24.19
N ASN A 287 -5.85 21.92 -25.26
CA ASN A 287 -5.48 21.02 -26.36
C ASN A 287 -4.11 20.41 -26.10
N PHE A 288 -4.04 19.10 -26.25
CA PHE A 288 -2.80 18.31 -26.22
C PHE A 288 -2.88 17.20 -27.29
N ASP A 289 -1.73 16.80 -27.79
CA ASP A 289 -1.62 15.84 -28.88
C ASP A 289 -1.49 14.41 -28.38
N VAL A 290 -0.84 14.23 -27.23
CA VAL A 290 -0.65 12.95 -26.54
C VAL A 290 -0.66 13.14 -25.03
N HIS A 291 -0.98 12.09 -24.29
CA HIS A 291 -0.95 12.13 -22.83
C HIS A 291 -0.25 10.92 -22.22
N ILE A 292 0.17 11.03 -20.94
CA ILE A 292 0.77 9.93 -20.19
C ILE A 292 0.53 10.12 -18.68
N PRO A 293 0.16 9.07 -17.94
CA PRO A 293 0.20 9.11 -16.48
C PRO A 293 1.64 9.18 -15.97
N PHE A 294 1.86 9.91 -14.87
CA PHE A 294 3.21 10.26 -14.43
C PHE A 294 4.08 9.05 -14.08
N LEU A 295 3.48 7.98 -13.55
CA LEU A 295 4.21 6.75 -13.19
C LEU A 295 4.58 5.87 -14.41
N SER A 296 4.06 6.16 -15.60
CA SER A 296 4.41 5.45 -16.84
C SER A 296 5.66 6.02 -17.53
N ILE A 297 6.14 7.19 -17.09
CA ILE A 297 7.27 7.89 -17.74
C ILE A 297 8.52 6.99 -17.88
N PRO A 298 8.99 6.26 -16.82
CA PRO A 298 10.17 5.42 -16.96
C PRO A 298 10.03 4.33 -18.03
N TYR A 299 8.85 3.72 -18.12
CA TYR A 299 8.55 2.70 -19.13
C TYR A 299 8.62 3.27 -20.55
N VAL A 300 7.94 4.37 -20.79
CA VAL A 300 7.87 4.97 -22.13
C VAL A 300 9.21 5.57 -22.55
N LEU A 301 10.00 6.07 -21.62
CA LEU A 301 11.38 6.51 -21.88
C LEU A 301 12.34 5.34 -22.13
N GLY A 302 11.91 4.09 -21.89
CA GLY A 302 12.73 2.90 -22.03
C GLY A 302 13.89 2.83 -21.06
N LEU A 303 13.73 3.41 -19.86
CA LEU A 303 14.81 3.46 -18.85
C LEU A 303 15.08 2.08 -18.27
N LYS A 304 16.36 1.73 -18.21
CA LYS A 304 16.84 0.42 -17.76
C LYS A 304 17.61 0.56 -16.46
N ASN A 305 17.34 -0.36 -15.55
CA ASN A 305 18.10 -0.49 -14.29
C ASN A 305 18.40 0.87 -13.64
N ASP A 306 19.66 1.25 -13.50
CA ASP A 306 20.07 2.48 -12.82
C ASP A 306 19.66 3.77 -13.54
N GLU A 307 19.32 3.69 -14.83
CA GLU A 307 18.82 4.85 -15.58
C GLU A 307 17.49 5.39 -15.01
N ILE A 308 16.72 4.55 -14.33
CA ILE A 308 15.45 4.96 -13.70
C ILE A 308 15.67 6.04 -12.63
N PHE A 309 16.86 6.08 -12.03
CA PHE A 309 17.17 7.07 -10.99
C PHE A 309 17.63 8.41 -11.56
N MET A 310 18.01 8.48 -12.82
CA MET A 310 18.50 9.58 -13.70
C MET A 310 19.26 10.72 -13.04
N GLN A 311 18.73 11.27 -11.96
CA GLN A 311 19.34 12.31 -11.15
C GLN A 311 19.18 11.96 -9.69
N HIS A 312 20.26 11.55 -9.06
CA HIS A 312 20.32 11.29 -7.62
C HIS A 312 20.40 12.59 -6.82
N ASN A 313 20.81 13.67 -7.48
CA ASN A 313 21.03 14.98 -6.87
C ASN A 313 19.72 15.79 -6.74
N LYS A 314 19.82 16.86 -5.99
CA LYS A 314 18.78 17.87 -5.80
C LYS A 314 18.14 18.31 -7.13
N TYR A 315 16.83 18.13 -7.26
CA TYR A 315 16.04 18.59 -8.42
C TYR A 315 14.83 19.44 -8.02
N LEU A 316 14.56 19.60 -6.72
CA LEU A 316 13.59 20.54 -6.18
C LEU A 316 14.26 21.47 -5.16
N SER A 317 13.76 22.68 -5.03
CA SER A 317 14.22 23.71 -4.11
C SER A 317 13.06 24.59 -3.64
N ALA A 318 13.26 25.26 -2.52
CA ALA A 318 12.37 26.30 -2.04
C ALA A 318 12.78 27.67 -2.59
N THR A 319 11.83 28.59 -2.67
CA THR A 319 12.10 29.99 -3.02
C THR A 319 12.69 30.77 -1.83
N PRO A 320 13.55 31.78 -2.06
CA PRO A 320 14.20 32.52 -1.00
C PRO A 320 13.25 33.19 0.01
N ASP A 321 12.10 33.66 -0.44
CA ASP A 321 11.08 34.29 0.38
C ASP A 321 10.48 33.30 1.40
N LYS A 322 10.19 32.07 0.98
CA LYS A 322 9.66 31.02 1.86
C LYS A 322 10.72 30.54 2.85
N ILE A 323 11.97 30.41 2.41
CA ILE A 323 13.10 30.07 3.31
C ILE A 323 13.22 31.13 4.41
N GLN A 324 13.23 32.40 4.03
CA GLN A 324 13.38 33.52 4.97
C GLN A 324 12.18 33.62 5.92
N TYR A 325 10.94 33.44 5.42
CA TYR A 325 9.74 33.41 6.22
C TYR A 325 9.86 32.43 7.40
N PHE A 326 10.23 31.17 7.12
CA PHE A 326 10.38 30.16 8.16
C PHE A 326 11.57 30.45 9.08
N LYS A 327 12.69 30.92 8.52
CA LYS A 327 13.88 31.26 9.29
C LYS A 327 13.58 32.29 10.37
N GLU A 328 12.93 33.41 10.01
CA GLU A 328 12.58 34.47 10.94
C GLU A 328 11.58 34.02 12.01
N LYS A 329 10.62 33.19 11.62
CA LYS A 329 9.55 32.79 12.52
C LYS A 329 9.92 31.69 13.51
N TYR A 330 10.72 30.69 13.07
CA TYR A 330 10.90 29.45 13.83
C TYR A 330 12.35 29.09 14.14
N PHE A 331 13.32 29.56 13.37
CA PHE A 331 14.68 29.03 13.41
C PHE A 331 15.72 30.00 14.03
N ASN A 332 15.35 30.67 15.09
CA ASN A 332 16.18 31.70 15.80
C ASN A 332 17.12 31.09 16.85
N ASN A 333 17.62 29.87 16.63
CA ASN A 333 18.55 29.22 17.57
C ASN A 333 19.69 28.53 16.83
N ASN A 334 20.77 28.24 17.54
CA ASN A 334 21.98 27.59 17.01
C ASN A 334 22.03 26.07 17.27
N LYS A 335 20.97 25.48 17.83
CA LYS A 335 20.92 24.04 18.06
C LYS A 335 20.81 23.29 16.72
N PHE A 336 21.26 22.03 16.71
CA PHE A 336 20.99 21.12 15.60
C PHE A 336 19.47 20.89 15.47
N LYS A 337 18.92 21.06 14.28
CA LYS A 337 17.48 21.15 14.02
C LYS A 337 16.99 19.90 13.31
N ILE A 338 16.08 19.18 13.94
CA ILE A 338 15.51 17.94 13.40
C ILE A 338 14.01 18.15 13.14
N ALA A 339 13.56 17.96 11.90
CA ALA A 339 12.14 17.88 11.58
C ALA A 339 11.67 16.41 11.61
N ILE A 340 10.57 16.16 12.31
CA ILE A 340 10.01 14.80 12.42
C ILE A 340 8.60 14.70 11.81
N LYS A 341 8.33 13.52 11.23
CA LYS A 341 6.99 13.12 10.76
C LYS A 341 6.78 11.63 11.04
N TRP A 342 5.74 11.30 11.79
CA TRP A 342 5.52 9.94 12.30
C TRP A 342 4.50 9.13 11.52
N GLN A 343 3.67 9.77 10.67
CA GLN A 343 2.73 9.00 9.86
C GLN A 343 2.39 9.68 8.54
N GLY A 344 2.08 8.87 7.53
CA GLY A 344 1.51 9.27 6.26
C GLY A 344 0.01 8.98 6.20
N ASN A 345 -0.53 8.77 5.01
CA ASN A 345 -1.91 8.34 4.81
C ASN A 345 -2.10 6.90 5.30
N THR A 346 -3.03 6.70 6.24
CA THR A 346 -3.30 5.41 6.89
C THR A 346 -4.31 4.55 6.13
N TYR A 347 -5.00 5.11 5.14
CA TYR A 347 -6.04 4.40 4.40
C TYR A 347 -5.53 3.16 3.66
N TYR A 348 -4.30 3.22 3.15
CA TYR A 348 -3.71 2.13 2.36
C TYR A 348 -2.67 1.30 3.10
N GLU A 349 -1.98 1.85 4.11
CA GLU A 349 -0.84 1.20 4.75
C GLU A 349 -0.76 1.57 6.25
N THR A 350 -1.38 0.74 7.08
CA THR A 350 -1.38 0.92 8.55
C THR A 350 0.00 0.67 9.17
N ASP A 351 0.84 -0.14 8.53
CA ASP A 351 2.18 -0.50 9.04
C ASP A 351 3.16 0.68 9.09
N ARG A 352 2.83 1.80 8.42
CA ARG A 352 3.63 3.04 8.44
C ARG A 352 3.27 4.00 9.57
N VAL A 353 2.28 3.66 10.38
CA VAL A 353 1.91 4.47 11.54
C VAL A 353 2.92 4.21 12.64
N ILE A 354 3.60 5.26 13.07
CA ILE A 354 4.55 5.21 14.17
C ILE A 354 3.90 5.94 15.34
N ASN A 355 3.77 5.26 16.48
CA ASN A 355 3.36 5.96 17.69
C ASN A 355 4.37 7.09 17.98
N VAL A 356 3.86 8.29 18.09
CA VAL A 356 4.70 9.49 18.30
C VAL A 356 5.60 9.41 19.54
N GLU A 357 5.20 8.66 20.56
CA GLU A 357 6.00 8.41 21.76
C GLU A 357 7.27 7.61 21.46
N ALA A 358 7.32 6.88 20.35
CA ALA A 358 8.52 6.16 19.94
C ALA A 358 9.70 7.11 19.64
N PHE A 359 9.43 8.38 19.33
CA PHE A 359 10.44 9.40 19.08
C PHE A 359 11.10 9.95 20.36
N ALA A 360 10.65 9.52 21.55
CA ALA A 360 11.19 9.97 22.84
C ALA A 360 12.73 9.97 22.91
N PRO A 361 13.47 8.94 22.41
CA PRO A 361 14.93 8.96 22.44
C PRO A 361 15.59 10.16 21.72
N LEU A 362 14.90 10.78 20.75
CA LEU A 362 15.41 11.95 20.05
C LEU A 362 15.26 13.23 20.86
N PHE A 363 14.27 13.28 21.76
CA PHE A 363 14.02 14.46 22.61
C PHE A 363 15.01 14.58 23.78
N GLU A 364 15.75 13.50 24.07
CA GLU A 364 16.80 13.49 25.09
C GLU A 364 18.16 14.06 24.57
N LEU A 365 18.27 14.23 23.25
CA LEU A 365 19.45 14.77 22.61
C LEU A 365 19.48 16.32 22.70
N PRO A 366 20.66 16.97 22.63
CA PRO A 366 20.79 18.44 22.73
C PRO A 366 20.32 19.15 21.43
N ASN A 367 19.30 18.67 20.79
CA ASN A 367 18.75 19.15 19.54
C ASN A 367 17.53 20.05 19.76
N LYS A 368 17.09 20.72 18.70
CA LYS A 368 15.76 21.34 18.63
C LYS A 368 14.90 20.54 17.68
N ILE A 369 13.78 20.03 18.17
CA ILE A 369 12.86 19.21 17.41
C ILE A 369 11.71 20.06 16.88
N TYR A 370 11.34 19.80 15.64
CA TYR A 370 10.23 20.42 14.93
C TYR A 370 9.28 19.36 14.40
N SER A 371 7.98 19.54 14.60
CA SER A 371 6.96 18.70 13.97
C SER A 371 6.66 19.23 12.58
N ALA A 372 6.73 18.33 11.59
CA ALA A 372 6.25 18.56 10.24
C ALA A 372 5.05 17.64 9.91
N GLN A 373 4.35 17.14 10.95
CA GLN A 373 3.16 16.29 10.79
C GLN A 373 1.98 17.12 10.34
N THR A 374 1.37 16.71 9.23
CA THR A 374 0.16 17.30 8.65
C THR A 374 -0.93 16.24 8.52
N PHE A 375 -2.20 16.66 8.46
CA PHE A 375 -3.36 15.78 8.30
C PHE A 375 -3.47 14.75 9.43
N GLU A 376 -3.63 13.48 9.09
CA GLU A 376 -3.76 12.37 10.05
C GLU A 376 -2.56 12.33 11.00
N GLY A 377 -2.82 12.13 12.29
CA GLY A 377 -1.82 12.10 13.35
C GLY A 377 -1.34 13.48 13.84
N ALA A 378 -1.80 14.58 13.25
CA ALA A 378 -1.44 15.92 13.72
C ALA A 378 -1.97 16.23 15.13
N GLU A 379 -3.09 15.61 15.52
CA GLU A 379 -3.66 15.72 16.87
C GLU A 379 -2.75 15.14 17.95
N GLU A 380 -1.89 14.21 17.63
CA GLU A 380 -0.93 13.64 18.57
C GLU A 380 0.16 14.62 18.98
N PHE A 381 0.39 15.69 18.20
CA PHE A 381 1.36 16.73 18.53
C PHE A 381 1.16 17.28 19.94
N THR A 382 -0.10 17.47 20.38
CA THR A 382 -0.40 18.01 21.71
C THR A 382 0.17 17.14 22.82
N LYS A 383 0.20 15.81 22.65
CA LYS A 383 0.80 14.88 23.62
C LYS A 383 2.30 15.15 23.80
N LEU A 384 2.99 15.44 22.69
CA LEU A 384 4.44 15.75 22.69
C LEU A 384 4.71 17.13 23.24
N ALA A 385 3.97 18.15 22.81
CA ALA A 385 4.19 19.54 23.19
C ALA A 385 4.01 19.79 24.71
N ASN A 386 3.20 18.96 25.37
CA ASN A 386 3.02 19.01 26.82
C ASN A 386 4.21 18.43 27.60
N LYS A 387 5.06 17.63 26.95
CA LYS A 387 6.15 16.89 27.59
C LYS A 387 7.53 17.34 27.15
N TYR A 388 7.67 17.79 25.89
CA TYR A 388 8.95 18.11 25.27
C TYR A 388 8.94 19.49 24.61
N ASP A 389 10.11 20.12 24.51
CA ASP A 389 10.31 21.37 23.76
C ASP A 389 10.29 21.10 22.24
N ILE A 390 9.11 20.95 21.67
CA ILE A 390 8.88 20.73 20.24
C ILE A 390 8.09 21.89 19.64
N THR A 391 8.47 22.30 18.44
CA THR A 391 7.81 23.38 17.69
C THR A 391 7.04 22.82 16.50
N ASP A 392 5.78 23.21 16.33
CA ASP A 392 4.94 22.79 15.21
C ASP A 392 5.12 23.73 14.02
N LEU A 393 5.66 23.21 12.91
CA LEU A 393 5.80 23.90 11.63
C LEU A 393 4.54 23.78 10.75
N SER A 394 3.75 22.73 10.97
CA SER A 394 2.65 22.34 10.07
C SER A 394 1.56 23.40 9.95
N LYS A 395 1.40 24.23 10.98
CA LYS A 395 0.44 25.35 11.01
C LYS A 395 0.61 26.36 9.87
N ASP A 396 1.82 26.47 9.34
CA ASP A 396 2.14 27.38 8.24
C ASP A 396 2.34 26.67 6.90
N PHE A 397 2.10 25.38 6.82
CA PHE A 397 2.16 24.63 5.55
C PHE A 397 0.89 24.86 4.74
N LYS A 398 0.93 25.86 3.86
CA LYS A 398 -0.17 26.13 2.92
C LYS A 398 -0.20 25.12 1.76
N ASP A 399 1.00 24.71 1.33
CA ASP A 399 1.27 23.74 0.28
C ASP A 399 2.71 23.20 0.41
N PHE A 400 3.13 22.33 -0.49
CA PHE A 400 4.48 21.74 -0.45
C PHE A 400 5.60 22.77 -0.74
N SER A 401 5.34 23.92 -1.32
CA SER A 401 6.35 24.96 -1.50
C SER A 401 6.70 25.62 -0.16
N TYR A 402 5.73 25.77 0.74
CA TYR A 402 5.97 26.21 2.13
C TYR A 402 6.69 25.13 2.94
N THR A 403 6.28 23.86 2.77
CA THR A 403 7.00 22.74 3.40
C THR A 403 8.47 22.72 2.99
N ALA A 404 8.76 22.93 1.70
CA ALA A 404 10.13 23.03 1.20
C ALA A 404 10.90 24.21 1.86
N GLY A 405 10.24 25.38 2.01
CA GLY A 405 10.83 26.54 2.70
C GLY A 405 11.22 26.26 4.15
N ALA A 406 10.38 25.49 4.87
CA ALA A 406 10.70 25.05 6.23
C ALA A 406 11.87 24.05 6.25
N LEU A 407 11.88 23.05 5.33
CA LEU A 407 12.92 22.03 5.29
C LEU A 407 14.31 22.60 4.93
N GLU A 408 14.42 23.69 4.21
CA GLU A 408 15.74 24.33 3.97
C GLU A 408 16.40 24.81 5.26
N ASN A 409 15.64 25.10 6.29
CA ASN A 409 16.14 25.59 7.58
C ASN A 409 16.44 24.48 8.61
N VAL A 410 16.19 23.20 8.30
CA VAL A 410 16.53 22.09 9.20
C VAL A 410 17.80 21.37 8.76
N ASP A 411 18.48 20.74 9.71
CA ASP A 411 19.73 20.03 9.49
C ASP A 411 19.47 18.56 9.14
N LEU A 412 18.37 17.98 9.66
CA LEU A 412 17.99 16.58 9.44
C LEU A 412 16.47 16.44 9.41
N VAL A 413 15.97 15.60 8.51
CA VAL A 413 14.58 15.14 8.49
C VAL A 413 14.52 13.68 8.94
N ILE A 414 13.59 13.33 9.84
CA ILE A 414 13.31 11.94 10.23
C ILE A 414 11.82 11.69 9.98
N SER A 415 11.52 10.82 9.05
CA SER A 415 10.14 10.63 8.58
C SER A 415 9.79 9.17 8.38
N SER A 416 8.55 8.79 8.69
CA SER A 416 7.97 7.59 8.10
C SER A 416 8.06 7.66 6.57
N ASP A 417 7.85 6.54 5.87
CA ASP A 417 7.73 6.51 4.41
C ASP A 417 6.53 7.38 3.97
N SER A 418 6.81 8.63 3.63
CA SER A 418 5.82 9.67 3.37
C SER A 418 6.30 10.67 2.32
N SER A 419 5.39 11.52 1.84
CA SER A 419 5.71 12.60 0.90
C SER A 419 6.79 13.59 1.42
N LEU A 420 6.88 13.78 2.74
CA LEU A 420 7.93 14.63 3.35
C LEU A 420 9.31 14.04 3.11
N ALA A 421 9.46 12.71 3.25
CA ALA A 421 10.73 12.02 3.00
C ALA A 421 11.16 12.17 1.53
N HIS A 422 10.21 12.01 0.59
CA HIS A 422 10.46 12.23 -0.83
C HIS A 422 10.83 13.68 -1.13
N LEU A 423 10.17 14.66 -0.50
CA LEU A 423 10.51 16.06 -0.66
C LEU A 423 11.91 16.36 -0.14
N ALA A 424 12.25 15.89 1.05
CA ALA A 424 13.59 16.05 1.63
C ALA A 424 14.68 15.46 0.70
N GLY A 425 14.46 14.25 0.19
CA GLY A 425 15.35 13.59 -0.78
C GLY A 425 15.48 14.37 -2.09
N ALA A 426 14.37 14.84 -2.66
CA ALA A 426 14.35 15.64 -3.89
C ALA A 426 15.06 17.01 -3.73
N MET A 427 15.08 17.54 -2.52
CA MET A 427 15.80 18.76 -2.16
C MET A 427 17.26 18.51 -1.79
N GLY A 428 17.73 17.26 -1.74
CA GLY A 428 19.08 16.91 -1.28
C GLY A 428 19.31 17.15 0.21
N LYS A 429 18.24 17.20 1.02
CA LYS A 429 18.34 17.39 2.47
C LYS A 429 18.68 16.06 3.15
N PRO A 430 19.57 16.07 4.17
CA PRO A 430 19.79 14.89 4.98
C PRO A 430 18.46 14.35 5.53
N CYS A 431 18.16 13.09 5.26
CA CYS A 431 16.91 12.49 5.68
C CYS A 431 17.11 11.04 6.13
N ILE A 432 16.46 10.67 7.22
CA ILE A 432 16.30 9.29 7.66
C ILE A 432 14.86 8.87 7.40
N ILE A 433 14.70 7.81 6.62
CA ILE A 433 13.39 7.19 6.38
C ILE A 433 13.22 5.97 7.27
N LEU A 434 12.11 5.97 7.99
CA LEU A 434 11.69 4.92 8.91
C LEU A 434 10.81 3.94 8.15
N LEU A 435 11.29 2.72 7.98
CA LEU A 435 10.60 1.66 7.21
C LEU A 435 10.06 0.58 8.14
N PRO A 436 8.82 0.12 7.95
CA PRO A 436 8.33 -1.08 8.60
C PRO A 436 9.12 -2.31 8.13
N TYR A 437 8.90 -3.46 8.76
CA TYR A 437 9.50 -4.72 8.32
C TYR A 437 9.12 -5.04 6.86
N ASN A 438 7.84 -4.92 6.54
CA ASN A 438 7.34 -4.99 5.16
C ASN A 438 7.28 -3.57 4.57
N TYR A 439 8.21 -3.26 3.69
CA TYR A 439 8.37 -1.93 3.10
C TYR A 439 7.91 -1.89 1.64
N ASN A 440 7.68 -0.70 1.15
CA ASN A 440 7.28 -0.47 -0.23
C ASN A 440 8.40 -0.83 -1.22
N TRP A 441 8.04 -1.22 -2.44
CA TRP A 441 8.97 -1.60 -3.51
C TRP A 441 10.03 -0.53 -3.84
N ARG A 442 9.78 0.75 -3.49
CA ARG A 442 10.72 1.87 -3.72
C ARG A 442 12.00 1.73 -2.90
N TRP A 443 11.91 1.05 -1.76
CA TRP A 443 13.03 0.87 -0.84
C TRP A 443 13.57 -0.55 -0.96
N HIS A 444 14.85 -0.70 -1.15
CA HIS A 444 15.47 -2.01 -1.41
C HIS A 444 15.77 -2.81 -0.14
N MET A 445 16.13 -4.09 -0.33
CA MET A 445 16.62 -4.96 0.74
C MET A 445 17.92 -4.43 1.34
N ASP A 446 18.84 -3.94 0.51
CA ASP A 446 20.07 -3.31 0.93
C ASP A 446 19.77 -1.91 1.49
N LEU A 447 20.08 -1.72 2.78
CA LEU A 447 19.90 -0.46 3.48
C LEU A 447 21.17 0.38 3.54
N SER A 448 22.26 -0.05 2.90
CA SER A 448 23.53 0.66 2.91
C SER A 448 23.45 2.02 2.21
N HIS A 449 22.53 2.16 1.25
CA HIS A 449 22.28 3.38 0.49
C HIS A 449 20.82 3.43 0.02
N CYS A 450 20.41 4.60 -0.47
CA CYS A 450 19.11 4.80 -1.11
C CYS A 450 19.34 5.10 -2.59
N ASP A 451 18.85 4.22 -3.47
CA ASP A 451 19.04 4.39 -4.92
C ASP A 451 18.32 5.64 -5.48
N TRP A 452 17.27 6.11 -4.79
CA TRP A 452 16.50 7.28 -5.23
C TRP A 452 17.13 8.61 -4.84
N TYR A 453 17.88 8.69 -3.72
CA TYR A 453 18.34 9.95 -3.15
C TYR A 453 19.66 9.76 -2.39
N ASP A 454 20.73 10.43 -2.80
CA ASP A 454 22.04 10.35 -2.14
C ASP A 454 22.04 10.87 -0.70
N SER A 455 21.12 11.80 -0.37
CA SER A 455 21.01 12.40 0.96
C SER A 455 20.19 11.58 1.97
N VAL A 456 19.64 10.43 1.56
CA VAL A 456 18.72 9.63 2.36
C VAL A 456 19.38 8.40 2.92
N LYS A 457 19.16 8.16 4.23
CA LYS A 457 19.50 6.90 4.91
C LYS A 457 18.23 6.13 5.26
N LEU A 458 18.26 4.83 5.05
CA LEU A 458 17.13 3.95 5.32
C LEU A 458 17.32 3.21 6.64
N PHE A 459 16.33 3.27 7.51
CA PHE A 459 16.29 2.49 8.76
C PHE A 459 15.01 1.66 8.78
N ARG A 460 15.16 0.34 8.84
CA ARG A 460 14.05 -0.61 8.82
C ARG A 460 13.94 -1.36 10.14
N LEU A 461 12.70 -1.62 10.55
CA LEU A 461 12.41 -2.53 11.65
C LEU A 461 12.95 -3.93 11.36
N GLY A 462 13.60 -4.54 12.34
CA GLY A 462 13.85 -5.98 12.36
C GLY A 462 12.55 -6.77 12.56
N GLU A 463 12.59 -8.08 12.31
CA GLU A 463 11.41 -8.97 12.40
C GLU A 463 10.67 -8.88 13.76
N LYS A 464 11.40 -8.61 14.85
CA LYS A 464 10.86 -8.53 16.22
C LYS A 464 11.13 -7.17 16.90
N GLU A 465 11.69 -6.22 16.16
CA GLU A 465 12.04 -4.89 16.65
C GLU A 465 10.79 -4.01 16.67
N ASN A 466 10.63 -3.20 17.71
CA ASN A 466 9.59 -2.18 17.75
C ASN A 466 10.16 -0.79 17.42
N TRP A 467 9.26 0.18 17.17
CA TRP A 467 9.65 1.54 16.77
C TRP A 467 10.52 2.26 17.81
N ASN A 468 10.32 2.00 19.11
CA ASN A 468 11.14 2.63 20.16
C ASN A 468 12.60 2.11 20.14
N GLU A 469 12.77 0.81 19.89
CA GLU A 469 14.10 0.20 19.75
C GLU A 469 14.83 0.75 18.51
N LEU A 470 14.11 0.87 17.40
CA LEU A 470 14.63 1.50 16.18
C LEU A 470 15.07 2.95 16.46
N MET A 471 14.25 3.76 17.16
CA MET A 471 14.59 5.14 17.51
C MET A 471 15.81 5.24 18.42
N LYS A 472 15.97 4.33 19.39
CA LYS A 472 17.19 4.27 20.22
C LYS A 472 18.43 3.99 19.38
N ARG A 473 18.29 3.15 18.33
CA ARG A 473 19.38 2.86 17.40
C ARG A 473 19.73 4.08 16.55
N ILE A 474 18.72 4.82 16.07
CA ILE A 474 18.90 6.06 15.30
C ILE A 474 19.53 7.15 16.16
N ALA A 475 19.05 7.37 17.39
CA ALA A 475 19.58 8.39 18.30
C ALA A 475 21.09 8.25 18.58
N LYS A 476 21.66 7.04 18.46
CA LYS A 476 23.11 6.80 18.59
C LYS A 476 23.90 7.21 17.34
N THR A 477 23.25 7.51 16.23
CA THR A 477 23.90 7.87 14.95
C THR A 477 23.84 9.36 14.65
N ILE A 478 23.11 10.11 15.45
CA ILE A 478 22.98 11.57 15.40
C ILE A 478 23.91 12.21 16.43
#